data_1e2c87c9ad84c63765ae3e02dec2ff3c
#
_entry.id   1e2c87c9ad84c63765ae3e02dec2ff3c
#
_cell.length_a   1.000
_cell.length_b   1.000
_cell.length_c   1.000
_cell.angle_alpha   90.00
_cell.angle_beta   90.00
_cell.angle_gamma   90.00
#
_symmetry.space_group_name_H-M   'P 1'
#
loop_
_entity.id
_entity.type
_entity.pdbx_description
1 polymer ?
#
loop_
_entity_poly.entity_id
_entity_poly.type
_entity_poly.pdbx_seq_one_letter_code
_entity_poly.pdbx_strand_id
1 'polypeptide(L)'
;QLGLEIGKAVQVDDRLRTSLDDIYAAGDLVEHRGVYYGIWPAAMAQGRAAGANMAGRETLYGGTMQSHRLKVAGIDLVSMGDIDAEGDDECVVRSDEEKCVYRKLVIENNAIAGAILLGDLRGEKEIQAAIEGHKDISSVKKTMEEEGFDLSEIKRSP
;
A
#
# COMPACT_ATOMS: atom_id res chain seq x y z
N GLN A 1 20.42 -21.46 17.00
CA GLN A 1 20.20 -20.16 16.38
C GLN A 1 20.99 -20.15 15.08
N LEU A 2 20.33 -19.88 13.93
CA LEU A 2 20.99 -19.88 12.62
C LEU A 2 21.83 -18.63 12.35
N GLY A 3 21.77 -17.58 13.20
CA GLY A 3 22.53 -16.35 13.00
C GLY A 3 21.97 -15.46 11.87
N LEU A 4 20.67 -15.54 11.59
CA LEU A 4 19.99 -14.66 10.64
C LEU A 4 19.96 -13.21 11.15
N GLU A 5 20.05 -12.25 10.25
CA GLU A 5 19.79 -10.85 10.57
C GLU A 5 18.28 -10.64 10.82
N ILE A 6 17.98 -10.04 11.97
CA ILE A 6 16.61 -9.82 12.46
C ILE A 6 16.46 -8.33 12.79
N GLY A 7 15.46 -7.70 12.16
CA GLY A 7 14.93 -6.40 12.55
C GLY A 7 13.61 -6.59 13.30
N LYS A 8 12.50 -6.10 12.75
CA LYS A 8 11.14 -6.46 13.21
C LYS A 8 10.81 -7.93 12.88
N ALA A 9 11.42 -8.46 11.82
CA ALA A 9 11.30 -9.83 11.35
C ALA A 9 12.64 -10.26 10.69
N VAL A 10 12.69 -11.41 10.01
CA VAL A 10 13.87 -11.85 9.26
C VAL A 10 14.10 -10.91 8.09
N GLN A 11 15.27 -10.27 8.04
CA GLN A 11 15.61 -9.36 6.95
C GLN A 11 15.95 -10.15 5.68
N VAL A 12 15.41 -9.66 4.55
CA VAL A 12 15.66 -10.24 3.22
C VAL A 12 15.96 -9.17 2.18
N ASP A 13 16.71 -9.56 1.14
CA ASP A 13 16.96 -8.74 -0.04
C ASP A 13 15.77 -8.80 -1.04
N ASP A 14 15.89 -8.11 -2.18
CA ASP A 14 14.88 -8.09 -3.24
C ASP A 14 14.66 -9.47 -3.91
N ARG A 15 15.57 -10.43 -3.69
CA ARG A 15 15.43 -11.81 -4.14
C ARG A 15 14.86 -12.73 -3.06
N LEU A 16 14.46 -12.16 -1.92
CA LEU A 16 13.97 -12.88 -0.73
C LEU A 16 15.04 -13.79 -0.10
N ARG A 17 16.33 -13.49 -0.29
CA ARG A 17 17.45 -14.15 0.41
C ARG A 17 17.63 -13.54 1.78
N THR A 18 17.92 -14.36 2.74
CA THR A 18 18.34 -13.93 4.08
C THR A 18 19.85 -13.54 4.08
N SER A 19 20.35 -13.17 5.24
CA SER A 19 21.80 -12.91 5.44
C SER A 19 22.68 -14.16 5.31
N LEU A 20 22.10 -15.34 5.20
CA LEU A 20 22.82 -16.60 5.02
C LEU A 20 22.62 -17.14 3.60
N ASP A 21 23.70 -17.69 3.02
CA ASP A 21 23.64 -18.28 1.70
C ASP A 21 22.65 -19.44 1.63
N ASP A 22 21.97 -19.57 0.49
CA ASP A 22 21.01 -20.63 0.18
C ASP A 22 19.76 -20.68 1.08
N ILE A 23 19.57 -19.67 1.95
CA ILE A 23 18.38 -19.56 2.79
C ILE A 23 17.50 -18.41 2.31
N TYR A 24 16.26 -18.75 1.98
CA TYR A 24 15.22 -17.82 1.57
C TYR A 24 14.13 -17.76 2.63
N ALA A 25 13.46 -16.59 2.74
CA ALA A 25 12.31 -16.43 3.62
C ALA A 25 11.20 -15.65 2.92
N ALA A 26 9.94 -15.94 3.26
CA ALA A 26 8.78 -15.28 2.68
C ALA A 26 7.59 -15.32 3.65
N GLY A 27 6.66 -14.36 3.53
CA GLY A 27 5.44 -14.28 4.32
C GLY A 27 5.61 -13.49 5.62
N ASP A 28 4.77 -13.79 6.59
CA ASP A 28 4.64 -13.00 7.84
C ASP A 28 5.86 -13.05 8.77
N LEU A 29 6.88 -13.80 8.42
CA LEU A 29 8.15 -13.83 9.15
C LEU A 29 9.22 -12.90 8.56
N VAL A 30 8.91 -12.14 7.51
CA VAL A 30 9.88 -11.42 6.70
C VAL A 30 9.74 -9.91 6.83
N GLU A 31 10.89 -9.24 6.93
CA GLU A 31 11.06 -7.80 6.74
C GLU A 31 11.83 -7.54 5.45
N HIS A 32 11.21 -6.83 4.49
CA HIS A 32 11.82 -6.47 3.23
C HIS A 32 11.91 -4.95 3.13
N ARG A 33 13.12 -4.39 2.92
CA ARG A 33 13.38 -2.94 2.87
C ARG A 33 12.82 -2.18 4.09
N GLY A 34 12.90 -2.75 5.29
CA GLY A 34 12.37 -2.16 6.52
C GLY A 34 10.87 -2.31 6.71
N VAL A 35 10.13 -2.90 5.76
CA VAL A 35 8.68 -3.08 5.82
C VAL A 35 8.32 -4.51 6.23
N TYR A 36 7.54 -4.63 7.29
CA TYR A 36 6.84 -5.84 7.69
C TYR A 36 5.40 -5.78 7.17
N TYR A 37 5.01 -6.69 6.30
CA TYR A 37 3.72 -6.61 5.60
C TYR A 37 2.56 -7.21 6.39
N GLY A 38 2.68 -8.46 6.85
CA GLY A 38 1.63 -9.14 7.60
C GLY A 38 0.31 -9.32 6.83
N ILE A 39 0.35 -9.39 5.50
CA ILE A 39 -0.83 -9.50 4.64
C ILE A 39 -0.68 -10.62 3.61
N TRP A 40 -1.78 -11.30 3.33
CA TRP A 40 -1.82 -12.42 2.39
C TRP A 40 -1.26 -12.10 0.98
N PRO A 41 -1.59 -10.98 0.33
CA PRO A 41 -1.04 -10.65 -0.99
C PRO A 41 0.49 -10.57 -0.99
N ALA A 42 1.09 -9.95 0.03
CA ALA A 42 2.55 -9.88 0.17
C ALA A 42 3.16 -11.26 0.36
N ALA A 43 2.61 -12.08 1.26
CA ALA A 43 3.09 -13.45 1.50
C ALA A 43 3.08 -14.29 0.23
N MET A 44 2.02 -14.18 -0.59
CA MET A 44 1.91 -14.88 -1.87
C MET A 44 2.93 -14.38 -2.90
N ALA A 45 3.13 -13.08 -3.03
CA ALA A 45 4.09 -12.49 -3.96
C ALA A 45 5.53 -12.86 -3.57
N GLN A 46 5.86 -12.74 -2.28
CA GLN A 46 7.14 -13.13 -1.73
C GLN A 46 7.42 -14.62 -1.93
N GLY A 47 6.46 -15.50 -1.61
CA GLY A 47 6.60 -16.93 -1.81
C GLY A 47 6.88 -17.32 -3.27
N ARG A 48 6.22 -16.65 -4.23
CA ARG A 48 6.47 -16.84 -5.67
C ARG A 48 7.88 -16.40 -6.07
N ALA A 49 8.33 -15.23 -5.59
CA ALA A 49 9.65 -14.70 -5.89
C ALA A 49 10.75 -15.58 -5.25
N ALA A 50 10.59 -15.96 -3.98
CA ALA A 50 11.53 -16.86 -3.30
C ALA A 50 11.62 -18.21 -4.02
N GLY A 51 10.49 -18.86 -4.31
CA GLY A 51 10.48 -20.14 -5.02
C GLY A 51 11.08 -20.07 -6.42
N ALA A 52 10.88 -18.98 -7.16
CA ALA A 52 11.49 -18.77 -8.47
C ALA A 52 13.02 -18.65 -8.35
N ASN A 53 13.51 -17.88 -7.37
CA ASN A 53 14.94 -17.71 -7.14
C ASN A 53 15.60 -18.99 -6.67
N MET A 54 14.96 -19.77 -5.79
CA MET A 54 15.42 -21.12 -5.39
C MET A 54 15.53 -22.07 -6.58
N ALA A 55 14.66 -21.92 -7.59
CA ALA A 55 14.70 -22.70 -8.83
C ALA A 55 15.68 -22.15 -9.89
N GLY A 56 16.50 -21.16 -9.55
CA GLY A 56 17.47 -20.54 -10.46
C GLY A 56 16.89 -19.53 -11.45
N ARG A 57 15.60 -19.16 -11.31
CA ARG A 57 14.99 -18.11 -12.12
C ARG A 57 15.00 -16.78 -11.39
N GLU A 58 15.90 -15.90 -11.79
CA GLU A 58 16.04 -14.59 -11.17
C GLU A 58 14.73 -13.79 -11.21
N THR A 59 14.23 -13.44 -10.02
CA THR A 59 12.96 -12.71 -9.83
C THR A 59 13.12 -11.73 -8.69
N LEU A 60 12.82 -10.45 -8.95
CA LEU A 60 12.87 -9.42 -7.92
C LEU A 60 11.47 -9.19 -7.34
N TYR A 61 11.41 -9.06 -6.03
CA TYR A 61 10.24 -8.62 -5.30
C TYR A 61 10.35 -7.11 -5.03
N GLY A 62 9.51 -6.33 -5.67
CA GLY A 62 9.54 -4.87 -5.56
C GLY A 62 8.78 -4.30 -4.36
N GLY A 63 8.16 -5.16 -3.55
CA GLY A 63 7.23 -4.77 -2.49
C GLY A 63 5.78 -5.07 -2.87
N THR A 64 4.89 -4.89 -1.90
CA THR A 64 3.43 -5.01 -2.09
C THR A 64 2.77 -3.84 -1.39
N MET A 65 1.88 -3.14 -2.06
CA MET A 65 1.10 -2.08 -1.43
C MET A 65 0.28 -2.67 -0.28
N GLN A 66 0.39 -2.07 0.90
CA GLN A 66 -0.44 -2.46 2.05
C GLN A 66 -1.88 -2.01 1.79
N SER A 67 -2.82 -2.94 1.88
CA SER A 67 -4.23 -2.65 1.79
C SER A 67 -4.99 -3.53 2.78
N HIS A 68 -5.80 -2.90 3.59
CA HIS A 68 -6.63 -3.56 4.61
C HIS A 68 -8.09 -3.24 4.35
N ARG A 69 -8.92 -4.29 4.35
CA ARG A 69 -10.38 -4.15 4.25
C ARG A 69 -11.03 -4.75 5.47
N LEU A 70 -11.88 -3.97 6.11
CA LEU A 70 -12.68 -4.40 7.26
C LEU A 70 -14.15 -4.13 6.97
N LYS A 71 -15.01 -4.95 7.55
CA LYS A 71 -16.45 -4.70 7.61
C LYS A 71 -16.88 -4.77 9.07
N VAL A 72 -17.25 -3.62 9.63
CA VAL A 72 -17.63 -3.49 11.04
C VAL A 72 -19.04 -2.92 11.13
N ALA A 73 -19.95 -3.62 11.81
CA ALA A 73 -21.34 -3.20 11.99
C ALA A 73 -22.06 -2.84 10.67
N GLY A 74 -21.71 -3.50 9.56
CA GLY A 74 -22.30 -3.24 8.26
C GLY A 74 -21.65 -2.10 7.47
N ILE A 75 -20.68 -1.40 8.05
CA ILE A 75 -19.93 -0.32 7.39
C ILE A 75 -18.64 -0.90 6.83
N ASP A 76 -18.38 -0.65 5.55
CA ASP A 76 -17.14 -1.05 4.89
C ASP A 76 -16.06 0.00 5.14
N LEU A 77 -14.86 -0.46 5.50
CA LEU A 77 -13.66 0.35 5.65
C LEU A 77 -12.55 -0.23 4.76
N VAL A 78 -11.88 0.62 4.03
CA VAL A 78 -10.65 0.29 3.30
C VAL A 78 -9.59 1.31 3.65
N SER A 79 -8.38 0.84 4.00
CA SER A 79 -7.17 1.66 4.02
C SER A 79 -6.15 1.08 3.04
N MET A 80 -5.40 1.92 2.37
CA MET A 80 -4.41 1.52 1.38
C MET A 80 -3.24 2.50 1.32
N GLY A 81 -2.04 1.98 1.03
CA GLY A 81 -0.81 2.76 0.98
C GLY A 81 -0.38 3.31 2.34
N ASP A 82 0.39 4.38 2.34
CA ASP A 82 0.81 5.10 3.54
C ASP A 82 -0.29 6.08 3.97
N ILE A 83 -0.95 5.76 5.07
CA ILE A 83 -2.06 6.56 5.62
C ILE A 83 -1.64 7.54 6.71
N ASP A 84 -0.37 7.46 7.15
CA ASP A 84 0.22 8.34 8.14
C ASP A 84 0.92 9.48 7.43
N ALA A 85 0.38 10.70 7.56
CA ALA A 85 1.01 11.89 7.01
C ALA A 85 2.19 12.31 7.88
N GLU A 86 3.37 12.44 7.29
CA GLU A 86 4.58 12.92 7.97
C GLU A 86 5.13 14.18 7.28
N GLY A 87 5.72 15.08 8.07
CA GLY A 87 6.42 16.26 7.55
C GLY A 87 5.54 17.22 6.75
N ASP A 88 5.85 17.38 5.46
CA ASP A 88 5.17 18.30 4.53
C ASP A 88 4.01 17.62 3.75
N ASP A 89 3.61 16.42 4.13
CA ASP A 89 2.50 15.70 3.47
C ASP A 89 1.18 16.47 3.62
N GLU A 90 0.45 16.54 2.54
CA GLU A 90 -0.87 17.14 2.51
C GLU A 90 -1.96 16.08 2.69
N CYS A 91 -3.01 16.43 3.43
CA CYS A 91 -4.18 15.57 3.59
C CYS A 91 -5.44 16.23 3.05
N VAL A 92 -6.14 15.54 2.16
CA VAL A 92 -7.52 15.87 1.79
C VAL A 92 -8.46 15.00 2.60
N VAL A 93 -9.24 15.61 3.50
CA VAL A 93 -10.17 14.89 4.38
C VAL A 93 -11.60 15.35 4.10
N ARG A 94 -12.51 14.40 3.99
CA ARG A 94 -13.96 14.62 3.89
C ARG A 94 -14.69 13.69 4.83
N SER A 95 -15.67 14.23 5.54
CA SER A 95 -16.54 13.46 6.43
C SER A 95 -17.98 13.91 6.29
N ASP A 96 -18.90 12.95 6.36
CA ASP A 96 -20.35 13.14 6.48
C ASP A 96 -20.82 12.21 7.59
N GLU A 97 -20.99 12.76 8.79
CA GLU A 97 -21.33 11.99 9.99
C GLU A 97 -22.73 11.39 9.89
N GLU A 98 -23.67 12.10 9.23
CA GLU A 98 -25.06 11.62 9.07
C GLU A 98 -25.12 10.36 8.19
N LYS A 99 -24.25 10.29 7.19
CA LYS A 99 -24.13 9.12 6.29
C LYS A 99 -23.08 8.11 6.71
N CYS A 100 -22.38 8.35 7.83
CA CYS A 100 -21.24 7.53 8.26
C CYS A 100 -20.18 7.37 7.15
N VAL A 101 -19.84 8.46 6.46
CA VAL A 101 -18.84 8.48 5.40
C VAL A 101 -17.62 9.26 5.87
N TYR A 102 -16.43 8.66 5.70
CA TYR A 102 -15.15 9.33 5.91
C TYR A 102 -14.19 8.97 4.78
N ARG A 103 -13.49 9.97 4.28
CA ARG A 103 -12.45 9.81 3.26
C ARG A 103 -11.23 10.64 3.64
N LYS A 104 -10.05 10.01 3.61
CA LYS A 104 -8.76 10.67 3.76
C LYS A 104 -7.87 10.26 2.59
N LEU A 105 -7.24 11.22 1.95
CA LEU A 105 -6.17 10.99 0.99
C LEU A 105 -4.91 11.66 1.54
N VAL A 106 -3.82 10.93 1.57
CA VAL A 106 -2.48 11.46 1.89
C VAL A 106 -1.77 11.69 0.56
N ILE A 107 -1.21 12.89 0.39
CA ILE A 107 -0.56 13.33 -0.83
C ILE A 107 0.89 13.66 -0.52
N GLU A 108 1.80 12.95 -1.14
CA GLU A 108 3.24 13.15 -1.09
C GLU A 108 3.78 13.40 -2.50
N ASN A 109 4.58 14.45 -2.69
CA ASN A 109 5.22 14.77 -3.97
C ASN A 109 4.25 14.78 -5.18
N ASN A 110 3.05 15.33 -5.02
CA ASN A 110 1.96 15.36 -6.01
C ASN A 110 1.43 13.99 -6.43
N ALA A 111 1.65 12.95 -5.66
CA ALA A 111 1.05 11.63 -5.85
C ALA A 111 0.23 11.22 -4.62
N ILE A 112 -0.75 10.35 -4.78
CA ILE A 112 -1.46 9.79 -3.64
C ILE A 112 -0.56 8.72 -3.02
N ALA A 113 -0.11 8.95 -1.79
CA ALA A 113 0.69 8.01 -1.00
C ALA A 113 -0.21 6.99 -0.28
N GLY A 114 -1.36 7.44 0.21
CA GLY A 114 -2.29 6.57 0.92
C GLY A 114 -3.71 7.09 0.97
N ALA A 115 -4.64 6.23 1.36
CA ALA A 115 -6.05 6.57 1.46
C ALA A 115 -6.78 5.77 2.54
N ILE A 116 -7.79 6.40 3.15
CA ILE A 116 -8.80 5.74 3.99
C ILE A 116 -10.18 6.06 3.40
N LEU A 117 -10.99 5.02 3.18
CA LEU A 117 -12.38 5.11 2.75
C LEU A 117 -13.26 4.36 3.74
N LEU A 118 -14.23 5.05 4.34
CA LEU A 118 -15.23 4.49 5.26
C LEU A 118 -16.63 4.77 4.73
N GLY A 119 -17.49 3.78 4.74
CA GLY A 119 -18.91 3.86 4.36
C GLY A 119 -19.13 3.92 2.85
N ASP A 120 -18.48 4.85 2.16
CA ASP A 120 -18.57 5.00 0.70
C ASP A 120 -17.23 4.68 0.04
N LEU A 121 -17.17 3.55 -0.66
CA LEU A 121 -15.95 3.05 -1.31
C LEU A 121 -15.86 3.43 -2.81
N ARG A 122 -16.70 4.32 -3.32
CA ARG A 122 -16.60 4.78 -4.72
C ARG A 122 -15.25 5.42 -4.97
N GLY A 123 -14.60 5.02 -6.06
CA GLY A 123 -13.25 5.47 -6.42
C GLY A 123 -12.11 4.64 -5.81
N GLU A 124 -12.40 3.57 -5.05
CA GLU A 124 -11.38 2.71 -4.45
C GLU A 124 -10.36 2.21 -5.48
N LYS A 125 -10.83 1.68 -6.62
CA LYS A 125 -9.95 1.13 -7.66
C LYS A 125 -9.08 2.20 -8.34
N GLU A 126 -9.64 3.38 -8.51
CA GLU A 126 -8.95 4.53 -9.09
C GLU A 126 -7.83 5.01 -8.18
N ILE A 127 -8.11 5.13 -6.88
CA ILE A 127 -7.12 5.50 -5.86
C ILE A 127 -6.03 4.42 -5.78
N GLN A 128 -6.42 3.15 -5.72
CA GLN A 128 -5.48 2.04 -5.69
C GLN A 128 -4.53 2.09 -6.88
N ALA A 129 -5.05 2.25 -8.09
CA ALA A 129 -4.24 2.34 -9.30
C ALA A 129 -3.35 3.58 -9.32
N ALA A 130 -3.79 4.70 -8.74
CA ALA A 130 -2.99 5.92 -8.63
C ALA A 130 -1.82 5.74 -7.65
N ILE A 131 -2.04 5.08 -6.50
CA ILE A 131 -0.98 4.76 -5.54
C ILE A 131 0.03 3.79 -6.15
N GLU A 132 -0.42 2.67 -6.74
CA GLU A 132 0.45 1.66 -7.35
C GLU A 132 1.27 2.22 -8.51
N GLY A 133 0.67 3.14 -9.28
CA GLY A 133 1.31 3.79 -10.42
C GLY A 133 2.12 5.05 -10.09
N HIS A 134 2.17 5.48 -8.82
CA HIS A 134 2.74 6.77 -8.41
C HIS A 134 2.30 7.92 -9.31
N LYS A 135 0.99 7.96 -9.59
CA LYS A 135 0.42 8.86 -10.57
C LYS A 135 0.49 10.31 -10.11
N ASP A 136 1.02 11.19 -10.96
CA ASP A 136 0.99 12.64 -10.72
C ASP A 136 -0.46 13.15 -10.79
N ILE A 137 -0.91 13.78 -9.71
CA ILE A 137 -2.25 14.36 -9.56
C ILE A 137 -2.25 15.88 -9.52
N SER A 138 -1.12 16.54 -9.84
CA SER A 138 -0.97 17.99 -9.77
C SER A 138 -2.06 18.75 -10.51
N SER A 139 -2.54 18.19 -11.64
CA SER A 139 -3.60 18.79 -12.46
C SER A 139 -4.98 18.78 -11.82
N VAL A 140 -5.26 17.82 -10.92
CA VAL A 140 -6.57 17.64 -10.27
C VAL A 140 -6.54 17.94 -8.77
N LYS A 141 -5.36 18.16 -8.20
CA LYS A 141 -5.15 18.36 -6.76
C LYS A 141 -6.03 19.47 -6.19
N LYS A 142 -6.12 20.61 -6.85
CA LYS A 142 -6.95 21.74 -6.40
C LYS A 142 -8.45 21.43 -6.41
N THR A 143 -8.90 20.68 -7.41
CA THR A 143 -10.31 20.29 -7.52
C THR A 143 -10.68 19.16 -6.57
N MET A 144 -9.70 18.38 -6.10
CA MET A 144 -9.94 17.32 -5.11
C MET A 144 -10.44 17.86 -3.77
N GLU A 145 -10.20 19.13 -3.45
CA GLU A 145 -10.72 19.80 -2.25
C GLU A 145 -12.18 20.26 -2.41
N GLU A 146 -12.69 20.37 -3.64
CA GLU A 146 -14.04 20.84 -3.92
C GLU A 146 -15.11 19.79 -3.56
N GLU A 147 -16.23 20.27 -2.99
CA GLU A 147 -17.39 19.42 -2.73
C GLU A 147 -17.92 18.83 -4.04
N GLY A 148 -17.99 17.48 -4.12
CA GLY A 148 -18.48 16.79 -5.31
C GLY A 148 -17.42 16.31 -6.29
N PHE A 149 -16.11 16.48 -6.00
CA PHE A 149 -15.07 15.92 -6.84
C PHE A 149 -15.26 14.41 -7.05
N ASP A 150 -15.32 13.99 -8.32
CA ASP A 150 -15.42 12.59 -8.70
C ASP A 150 -14.02 11.97 -8.78
N LEU A 151 -13.75 11.02 -7.89
CA LEU A 151 -12.46 10.29 -7.86
C LEU A 151 -12.14 9.56 -9.18
N SER A 152 -13.13 9.34 -10.07
CA SER A 152 -12.90 8.81 -11.41
C SER A 152 -12.07 9.77 -12.30
N GLU A 153 -12.03 11.06 -11.97
CA GLU A 153 -11.23 12.05 -12.67
C GLU A 153 -9.72 11.84 -12.48
N ILE A 154 -9.32 11.17 -11.39
CA ILE A 154 -7.92 10.76 -11.18
C ILE A 154 -7.40 9.90 -12.34
N LYS A 155 -8.26 9.12 -13.00
CA LYS A 155 -7.88 8.34 -14.20
C LYS A 155 -7.53 9.21 -15.40
N ARG A 156 -8.11 10.40 -15.50
CA ARG A 156 -8.00 11.29 -16.67
C ARG A 156 -6.78 12.21 -16.60
N SER A 157 -6.09 12.28 -15.45
CA SER A 157 -4.81 12.99 -15.36
C SER A 157 -3.78 12.33 -16.28
N PRO A 158 -3.02 13.12 -17.04
CA PRO A 158 -2.04 12.62 -18.00
C PRO A 158 -0.91 11.79 -17.36
#